data_376a1b0dc0ad22e97170976df6041914
#
_entry.id   376a1b0dc0ad22e97170976df6041914
#
_cell.length_a   1.000
_cell.length_b   1.000
_cell.length_c   1.000
_cell.angle_alpha   90.00
_cell.angle_beta   90.00
_cell.angle_gamma   90.00
#
_symmetry.space_group_name_H-M   'P 1'
#
loop_
_entity.id
_entity.type
_entity.pdbx_description
1 polymer ?
#
loop_
_entity_poly.entity_id
_entity_poly.type
_entity_poly.pdbx_seq_one_letter_code
_entity_poly.pdbx_strand_id
1 'polypeptide(L)'
;MNRSPKLLQPFGFVVLTLFIGWPAPARGQTQDVLEGAKKEGQLIFYAGIPVPDAQAILSALERKYPFIKTTFYRATGSALVSRIQTEQRAGTQIWDVMNATGFEPYALVEQGYFAKYAAPERKAFPEGHKDNEGYWATMYTSPMVVTYNTHLVSTGELPKEYFDLLQPRWKGRLGLDSSDLEWYANLRKIWGSEKAQKFLQGLRAQEIRLVQGRSLLTNLLSGGEVAILVNNFLQNVIEAKRKGSPVEFLALDPVISAAGLVAINKSAPHPNAARLFIDFALSKEGQELIVKTDRSSVRKDVTGNPLDLIKNVRVAPSDLSLGKDYIRIRDEYRQFLGVSQ
;
A
#
# COMPACT_ATOMS: atom_id res chain seq x y z
N MET A 1 81.44 -9.57 53.86
CA MET A 1 80.34 -10.37 53.29
C MET A 1 79.09 -9.49 53.46
N ASN A 2 78.74 -8.74 52.40
CA ASN A 2 77.64 -7.84 52.42
C ASN A 2 76.74 -8.21 51.21
N ARG A 3 75.52 -8.66 51.43
CA ARG A 3 74.49 -8.93 50.39
C ARG A 3 73.49 -7.78 50.46
N SER A 4 73.49 -7.01 49.40
CA SER A 4 72.49 -5.97 49.16
C SER A 4 71.14 -6.60 48.63
N PRO A 5 69.97 -6.13 49.08
CA PRO A 5 68.71 -6.61 48.56
C PRO A 5 68.35 -5.94 47.21
N LYS A 6 67.87 -6.74 46.27
CA LYS A 6 67.34 -6.28 44.97
C LYS A 6 65.95 -5.68 45.18
N LEU A 7 65.75 -4.42 44.79
CA LEU A 7 64.42 -3.78 44.66
C LEU A 7 63.67 -4.43 43.51
N LEU A 8 62.49 -4.96 43.77
CA LEU A 8 61.46 -5.26 42.78
C LEU A 8 60.73 -4.00 42.36
N GLN A 9 60.78 -3.65 41.08
CA GLN A 9 59.94 -2.62 40.50
C GLN A 9 58.54 -3.21 40.23
N PRO A 10 57.43 -2.47 40.53
CA PRO A 10 56.08 -2.88 40.20
C PRO A 10 55.82 -2.63 38.70
N PHE A 11 55.45 -3.69 37.97
CA PHE A 11 54.88 -3.59 36.63
C PHE A 11 53.48 -2.98 36.72
N GLY A 12 53.33 -1.75 36.24
CA GLY A 12 52.04 -1.09 36.09
C GLY A 12 51.25 -1.70 34.93
N PHE A 13 50.21 -2.43 35.23
CA PHE A 13 49.22 -2.84 34.20
C PHE A 13 48.36 -1.61 33.85
N VAL A 14 48.60 -1.07 32.63
CA VAL A 14 47.69 -0.09 32.02
C VAL A 14 46.50 -0.87 31.44
N VAL A 15 45.38 -0.87 32.15
CA VAL A 15 44.11 -1.37 31.65
C VAL A 15 43.56 -0.33 30.66
N LEU A 16 43.75 -0.57 29.35
CA LEU A 16 43.16 0.20 28.29
C LEU A 16 41.68 -0.16 28.21
N THR A 17 40.80 0.56 28.87
CA THR A 17 39.34 0.43 28.76
C THR A 17 38.93 0.93 27.37
N LEU A 18 38.73 0.02 26.42
CA LEU A 18 38.05 0.28 25.17
C LEU A 18 36.60 0.62 25.47
N PHE A 19 36.28 1.92 25.49
CA PHE A 19 34.90 2.39 25.41
C PHE A 19 34.36 2.03 24.00
N ILE A 20 33.75 0.85 23.87
CA ILE A 20 32.91 0.54 22.74
C ILE A 20 31.70 1.47 22.86
N GLY A 21 31.76 2.57 22.12
CA GLY A 21 30.65 3.50 21.99
C GLY A 21 29.45 2.76 21.39
N TRP A 22 28.51 2.35 22.24
CA TRP A 22 27.21 1.88 21.82
C TRP A 22 26.54 3.05 21.08
N PRO A 23 26.05 2.86 19.83
CA PRO A 23 25.33 3.92 19.17
C PRO A 23 24.12 4.27 20.04
N ALA A 24 24.08 5.52 20.52
CA ALA A 24 22.96 6.02 21.28
C ALA A 24 21.67 5.81 20.47
N PRO A 25 20.60 5.23 21.04
CA PRO A 25 19.39 4.95 20.30
C PRO A 25 18.71 6.25 19.86
N ALA A 26 17.96 6.17 18.77
CA ALA A 26 17.20 7.18 18.02
C ALA A 26 16.31 8.17 18.85
N ARG A 27 16.52 8.34 20.13
CA ARG A 27 15.77 9.28 20.99
C ARG A 27 15.95 10.74 20.57
N GLY A 28 17.14 11.14 20.13
CA GLY A 28 17.39 12.51 19.69
C GLY A 28 16.61 12.88 18.44
N GLN A 29 16.62 12.02 17.42
CA GLN A 29 15.95 12.29 16.14
C GLN A 29 14.43 12.42 16.29
N THR A 30 13.80 11.62 17.15
CA THR A 30 12.36 11.70 17.42
C THR A 30 11.99 12.99 18.16
N GLN A 31 12.84 13.46 19.09
CA GLN A 31 12.62 14.70 19.82
C GLN A 31 12.75 15.92 18.90
N ASP A 32 13.76 15.95 18.02
CA ASP A 32 13.96 17.04 17.06
C ASP A 32 12.80 17.13 16.07
N VAL A 33 12.27 15.99 15.59
CA VAL A 33 11.09 15.92 14.74
C VAL A 33 9.86 16.49 15.44
N LEU A 34 9.66 16.15 16.73
CA LEU A 34 8.53 16.63 17.51
C LEU A 34 8.59 18.15 17.72
N GLU A 35 9.74 18.69 18.10
CA GLU A 35 9.92 20.14 18.30
C GLU A 35 9.81 20.91 16.97
N GLY A 36 10.32 20.35 15.87
CA GLY A 36 10.14 20.90 14.54
C GLY A 36 8.66 20.93 14.12
N ALA A 37 7.95 19.82 14.30
CA ALA A 37 6.53 19.73 13.98
C ALA A 37 5.64 20.68 14.80
N LYS A 38 6.00 20.94 16.08
CA LYS A 38 5.34 21.97 16.91
C LYS A 38 5.48 23.37 16.32
N LYS A 39 6.65 23.70 15.78
CA LYS A 39 6.90 25.00 15.14
C LYS A 39 6.15 25.12 13.80
N GLU A 40 6.07 24.04 13.06
CA GLU A 40 5.38 23.99 11.76
C GLU A 40 3.86 24.07 11.92
N GLY A 41 3.28 23.36 12.88
CA GLY A 41 1.87 23.44 13.28
C GLY A 41 0.86 22.95 12.24
N GLN A 42 1.28 22.50 11.07
CA GLN A 42 0.42 22.10 9.95
C GLN A 42 0.90 20.82 9.29
N LEU A 43 -0.05 20.11 8.65
CA LEU A 43 0.21 18.97 7.77
C LEU A 43 -0.78 18.98 6.60
N ILE A 44 -0.29 18.91 5.38
CA ILE A 44 -1.11 18.82 4.16
C ILE A 44 -0.95 17.43 3.56
N PHE A 45 -2.04 16.66 3.63
CA PHE A 45 -2.09 15.26 3.20
C PHE A 45 -2.85 15.11 1.89
N TYR A 46 -2.16 14.65 0.85
CA TYR A 46 -2.73 14.32 -0.45
C TYR A 46 -2.95 12.81 -0.56
N ALA A 47 -4.21 12.34 -0.71
CA ALA A 47 -4.42 10.90 -0.77
C ALA A 47 -5.62 10.46 -1.59
N GLY A 48 -5.57 9.18 -2.00
CA GLY A 48 -6.64 8.50 -2.74
C GLY A 48 -7.68 7.79 -1.87
N ILE A 49 -7.49 7.73 -0.55
CA ILE A 49 -8.42 7.06 0.36
C ILE A 49 -9.75 7.83 0.50
N PRO A 50 -10.86 7.16 0.83
CA PRO A 50 -12.13 7.83 1.11
C PRO A 50 -12.02 8.89 2.21
N VAL A 51 -12.84 9.94 2.11
CA VAL A 51 -12.82 11.06 3.06
C VAL A 51 -13.03 10.60 4.52
N PRO A 52 -13.99 9.71 4.84
CA PRO A 52 -14.18 9.24 6.21
C PRO A 52 -12.94 8.53 6.78
N ASP A 53 -12.24 7.75 5.96
CA ASP A 53 -11.04 7.02 6.37
C ASP A 53 -9.88 7.98 6.63
N ALA A 54 -9.68 8.96 5.74
CA ALA A 54 -8.69 10.01 5.94
C ALA A 54 -8.96 10.80 7.22
N GLN A 55 -10.21 11.20 7.44
CA GLN A 55 -10.62 11.93 8.64
C GLN A 55 -10.38 11.12 9.92
N ALA A 56 -10.65 9.81 9.92
CA ALA A 56 -10.39 8.95 11.07
C ALA A 56 -8.90 8.96 11.45
N ILE A 57 -8.00 8.83 10.46
CA ILE A 57 -6.55 8.82 10.65
C ILE A 57 -6.04 10.20 11.09
N LEU A 58 -6.45 11.27 10.39
CA LEU A 58 -5.99 12.63 10.65
C LEU A 58 -6.49 13.14 12.00
N SER A 59 -7.75 12.88 12.36
CA SER A 59 -8.28 13.23 13.68
C SER A 59 -7.58 12.49 14.83
N ALA A 60 -7.12 11.25 14.60
CA ALA A 60 -6.33 10.53 15.59
C ALA A 60 -4.93 11.15 15.73
N LEU A 61 -4.31 11.56 14.62
CA LEU A 61 -3.07 12.32 14.65
C LEU A 61 -3.20 13.62 15.43
N GLU A 62 -4.26 14.42 15.16
CA GLU A 62 -4.53 15.70 15.84
C GLU A 62 -4.82 15.51 17.33
N ARG A 63 -5.52 14.45 17.72
CA ARG A 63 -5.71 14.11 19.14
C ARG A 63 -4.37 13.79 19.84
N LYS A 64 -3.49 13.07 19.17
CA LYS A 64 -2.17 12.72 19.70
C LYS A 64 -1.21 13.91 19.72
N TYR A 65 -1.31 14.77 18.72
CA TYR A 65 -0.46 15.96 18.53
C TYR A 65 -1.32 17.22 18.33
N PRO A 66 -1.92 17.79 19.39
CA PRO A 66 -2.90 18.87 19.26
C PRO A 66 -2.37 20.17 18.65
N PHE A 67 -1.07 20.29 18.52
CA PHE A 67 -0.40 21.41 17.87
C PHE A 67 -0.38 21.30 16.35
N ILE A 68 -0.75 20.16 15.76
CA ILE A 68 -0.84 19.98 14.30
C ILE A 68 -2.29 20.18 13.84
N LYS A 69 -2.46 21.02 12.79
CA LYS A 69 -3.72 21.15 12.04
C LYS A 69 -3.54 20.47 10.70
N THR A 70 -4.47 19.58 10.36
CA THR A 70 -4.38 18.80 9.12
C THR A 70 -5.26 19.38 8.02
N THR A 71 -4.76 19.37 6.80
CA THR A 71 -5.52 19.65 5.57
C THR A 71 -5.49 18.40 4.68
N PHE A 72 -6.64 18.03 4.14
CA PHE A 72 -6.78 16.85 3.30
C PHE A 72 -7.23 17.22 1.89
N TYR A 73 -6.48 16.77 0.90
CA TYR A 73 -6.87 16.84 -0.51
C TYR A 73 -7.02 15.43 -1.08
N ARG A 74 -8.20 15.15 -1.65
CA ARG A 74 -8.50 13.84 -2.21
C ARG A 74 -8.39 13.84 -3.73
N ALA A 75 -7.51 12.99 -4.26
CA ALA A 75 -7.48 12.58 -5.66
C ALA A 75 -6.92 11.15 -5.76
N THR A 76 -7.27 10.40 -6.81
CA THR A 76 -6.85 9.01 -7.00
C THR A 76 -6.03 8.85 -8.27
N GLY A 77 -5.13 7.82 -8.29
CA GLY A 77 -4.42 7.38 -9.47
C GLY A 77 -3.72 8.51 -10.22
N SER A 78 -3.91 8.55 -11.53
CA SER A 78 -3.30 9.52 -12.43
C SER A 78 -3.68 10.99 -12.13
N ALA A 79 -4.87 11.26 -11.60
CA ALA A 79 -5.28 12.60 -11.24
C ALA A 79 -4.41 13.19 -10.11
N LEU A 80 -4.09 12.39 -9.09
CA LEU A 80 -3.18 12.80 -8.01
C LEU A 80 -1.77 13.04 -8.54
N VAL A 81 -1.25 12.11 -9.33
CA VAL A 81 0.09 12.22 -9.95
C VAL A 81 0.19 13.47 -10.83
N SER A 82 -0.81 13.69 -11.70
CA SER A 82 -0.85 14.87 -12.59
C SER A 82 -0.88 16.19 -11.81
N ARG A 83 -1.63 16.23 -10.71
CA ARG A 83 -1.66 17.40 -9.83
C ARG A 83 -0.29 17.69 -9.22
N ILE A 84 0.32 16.68 -8.60
CA ILE A 84 1.66 16.79 -8.00
C ILE A 84 2.68 17.26 -9.03
N GLN A 85 2.68 16.69 -10.24
CA GLN A 85 3.58 17.09 -11.31
C GLN A 85 3.33 18.52 -11.80
N THR A 86 2.07 18.96 -11.80
CA THR A 86 1.72 20.33 -12.19
C THR A 86 2.20 21.32 -11.15
N GLU A 87 1.98 21.07 -9.87
CA GLU A 87 2.50 21.89 -8.77
C GLU A 87 4.03 21.95 -8.76
N GLN A 88 4.69 20.82 -9.04
CA GLN A 88 6.15 20.76 -9.16
C GLN A 88 6.66 21.67 -10.28
N ARG A 89 6.06 21.61 -11.49
CA ARG A 89 6.45 22.46 -12.62
C ARG A 89 6.20 23.95 -12.35
N ALA A 90 5.15 24.25 -11.59
CA ALA A 90 4.81 25.61 -11.20
C ALA A 90 5.64 26.15 -10.02
N GLY A 91 6.44 25.31 -9.36
CA GLY A 91 7.15 25.68 -8.13
C GLY A 91 6.23 25.96 -6.93
N THR A 92 4.99 25.49 -6.97
CA THR A 92 3.94 25.75 -5.96
C THR A 92 3.57 24.50 -5.17
N GLN A 93 4.56 23.72 -4.76
CA GLN A 93 4.34 22.50 -4.00
C GLN A 93 3.83 22.85 -2.59
N ILE A 94 2.58 22.49 -2.32
CA ILE A 94 1.93 22.80 -1.04
C ILE A 94 1.64 21.57 -0.19
N TRP A 95 1.92 20.37 -0.67
CA TRP A 95 1.65 19.13 0.04
C TRP A 95 2.88 18.62 0.81
N ASP A 96 2.64 17.95 1.93
CA ASP A 96 3.69 17.39 2.79
C ASP A 96 3.85 15.89 2.60
N VAL A 97 2.74 15.18 2.60
CA VAL A 97 2.69 13.70 2.47
C VAL A 97 1.68 13.32 1.42
N MET A 98 2.01 12.33 0.61
CA MET A 98 1.04 11.69 -0.27
C MET A 98 0.83 10.22 0.10
N ASN A 99 -0.40 9.72 -0.18
CA ASN A 99 -0.71 8.30 -0.18
C ASN A 99 -1.54 7.95 -1.42
N ALA A 100 -1.11 6.95 -2.16
CA ALA A 100 -1.90 6.44 -3.28
C ALA A 100 -1.62 4.95 -3.53
N THR A 101 -2.61 4.27 -4.11
CA THR A 101 -2.54 2.88 -4.54
C THR A 101 -2.39 2.85 -6.06
N GLY A 102 -1.67 1.86 -6.57
CA GLY A 102 -1.47 1.69 -8.01
C GLY A 102 -0.03 1.96 -8.45
N PHE A 103 0.20 1.82 -9.75
CA PHE A 103 1.52 2.03 -10.36
C PHE A 103 1.87 3.50 -10.58
N GLU A 104 0.87 4.34 -10.82
CA GLU A 104 1.08 5.74 -11.19
C GLU A 104 1.92 6.50 -10.15
N PRO A 105 1.71 6.29 -8.84
CA PRO A 105 2.54 6.95 -7.82
C PRO A 105 4.02 6.57 -7.88
N TYR A 106 4.34 5.38 -8.40
CA TYR A 106 5.74 4.96 -8.52
C TYR A 106 6.53 5.81 -9.52
N ALA A 107 5.86 6.40 -10.52
CA ALA A 107 6.50 7.35 -11.42
C ALA A 107 7.08 8.57 -10.67
N LEU A 108 6.49 8.98 -9.56
CA LEU A 108 7.02 10.07 -8.72
C LEU A 108 8.27 9.64 -7.95
N VAL A 109 8.39 8.35 -7.60
CA VAL A 109 9.62 7.77 -7.03
C VAL A 109 10.77 7.91 -8.03
N GLU A 110 10.56 7.45 -9.27
CA GLU A 110 11.55 7.50 -10.35
C GLU A 110 11.97 8.93 -10.70
N GLN A 111 11.06 9.89 -10.58
CA GLN A 111 11.33 11.31 -10.83
C GLN A 111 11.98 12.03 -9.63
N GLY A 112 12.20 11.37 -8.51
CA GLY A 112 12.88 11.91 -7.34
C GLY A 112 12.07 12.97 -6.57
N TYR A 113 10.72 12.83 -6.55
CA TYR A 113 9.83 13.77 -5.86
C TYR A 113 9.80 13.58 -4.34
N PHE A 114 10.32 12.48 -3.83
CA PHE A 114 10.20 12.13 -2.41
C PHE A 114 11.46 12.38 -1.62
N ALA A 115 11.27 12.77 -0.36
CA ALA A 115 12.33 12.88 0.62
C ALA A 115 12.67 11.51 1.19
N LYS A 116 13.95 11.29 1.46
CA LYS A 116 14.42 10.10 2.18
C LYS A 116 14.12 10.26 3.67
N TYR A 117 13.37 9.30 4.24
CA TYR A 117 13.10 9.24 5.65
C TYR A 117 13.04 7.80 6.16
N ALA A 118 13.98 7.42 7.00
CA ALA A 118 14.02 6.11 7.62
C ALA A 118 13.20 6.09 8.92
N ALA A 119 11.86 6.09 8.80
CA ALA A 119 10.96 6.00 9.93
C ALA A 119 11.31 4.78 10.81
N PRO A 120 11.38 4.91 12.16
CA PRO A 120 11.75 3.82 13.06
C PRO A 120 10.87 2.57 12.93
N GLU A 121 9.59 2.78 12.65
CA GLU A 121 8.57 1.72 12.51
C GLU A 121 8.71 0.88 11.24
N ARG A 122 9.49 1.33 10.25
CA ARG A 122 9.72 0.59 9.00
C ARG A 122 10.32 -0.80 9.23
N LYS A 123 11.02 -1.03 10.33
CA LYS A 123 11.58 -2.34 10.70
C LYS A 123 10.52 -3.42 10.91
N ALA A 124 9.27 -3.03 11.26
CA ALA A 124 8.15 -3.95 11.42
C ALA A 124 7.47 -4.33 10.09
N PHE A 125 7.89 -3.71 8.97
CA PHE A 125 7.34 -3.96 7.64
C PHE A 125 8.26 -4.92 6.87
N PRO A 126 7.70 -6.01 6.28
CA PRO A 126 8.48 -6.96 5.51
C PRO A 126 9.03 -6.34 4.21
N GLU A 127 9.98 -7.03 3.60
CA GLU A 127 10.50 -6.66 2.28
C GLU A 127 9.38 -6.64 1.24
N GLY A 128 9.50 -5.75 0.24
CA GLY A 128 8.46 -5.49 -0.76
C GLY A 128 7.37 -4.51 -0.32
N HIS A 129 7.32 -4.16 0.99
CA HIS A 129 6.38 -3.18 1.55
C HIS A 129 7.06 -1.87 1.98
N LYS A 130 8.28 -1.68 1.62
CA LYS A 130 9.07 -0.46 1.89
C LYS A 130 10.19 -0.34 0.87
N ASP A 131 10.58 0.89 0.58
CA ASP A 131 11.79 1.17 -0.17
C ASP A 131 13.03 0.98 0.71
N ASN A 132 14.11 0.37 0.19
CA ASN A 132 15.31 0.09 0.99
C ASN A 132 16.02 1.38 1.43
N GLU A 133 15.96 2.44 0.62
CA GLU A 133 16.60 3.71 0.91
C GLU A 133 15.76 4.65 1.76
N GLY A 134 14.45 4.43 1.86
CA GLY A 134 13.56 5.20 2.71
C GLY A 134 12.71 6.24 2.00
N TYR A 135 12.56 6.18 0.69
CA TYR A 135 11.76 7.14 -0.05
C TYR A 135 10.25 6.91 0.10
N TRP A 136 9.84 5.66 0.37
CA TRP A 136 8.43 5.32 0.58
C TRP A 136 8.25 4.12 1.53
N ALA A 137 7.04 3.94 2.01
CA ALA A 137 6.59 2.73 2.70
C ALA A 137 5.14 2.41 2.30
N THR A 138 4.69 1.19 2.57
CA THR A 138 3.29 0.78 2.42
C THR A 138 2.52 1.19 3.67
N MET A 139 1.60 2.13 3.55
CA MET A 139 0.73 2.53 4.65
C MET A 139 -0.34 1.48 4.95
N TYR A 140 -0.86 0.83 3.91
CA TYR A 140 -1.82 -0.29 3.97
C TYR A 140 -1.66 -1.16 2.73
N THR A 141 -2.27 -2.34 2.76
CA THR A 141 -2.45 -3.15 1.55
C THR A 141 -3.92 -3.41 1.28
N SER A 142 -4.23 -3.63 0.00
CA SER A 142 -5.55 -3.95 -0.48
C SER A 142 -5.48 -5.26 -1.27
N PRO A 143 -5.72 -6.41 -0.62
CA PRO A 143 -5.76 -7.69 -1.31
C PRO A 143 -6.86 -7.72 -2.36
N MET A 144 -6.54 -8.25 -3.52
CA MET A 144 -7.45 -8.35 -4.66
C MET A 144 -7.99 -9.76 -4.76
N VAL A 145 -9.29 -9.91 -4.56
CA VAL A 145 -10.00 -11.18 -4.49
C VAL A 145 -11.08 -11.27 -5.56
N VAL A 146 -11.41 -12.48 -6.00
CA VAL A 146 -12.64 -12.73 -6.75
C VAL A 146 -13.83 -12.48 -5.83
N THR A 147 -14.87 -11.81 -6.34
CA THR A 147 -16.07 -11.51 -5.57
C THR A 147 -17.29 -12.00 -6.31
N TYR A 148 -18.24 -12.60 -5.63
CA TYR A 148 -19.44 -13.14 -6.29
C TYR A 148 -20.71 -12.76 -5.54
N ASN A 149 -21.82 -12.73 -6.28
CA ASN A 149 -23.16 -12.54 -5.72
C ASN A 149 -23.72 -13.89 -5.27
N THR A 150 -24.04 -14.03 -3.99
CA THR A 150 -24.48 -15.28 -3.35
C THR A 150 -25.87 -15.74 -3.78
N HIS A 151 -26.69 -14.85 -4.38
CA HIS A 151 -27.97 -15.21 -4.97
C HIS A 151 -27.85 -15.76 -6.39
N LEU A 152 -26.73 -15.46 -7.08
CA LEU A 152 -26.51 -15.84 -8.49
C LEU A 152 -25.51 -16.98 -8.67
N VAL A 153 -24.68 -17.24 -7.65
CA VAL A 153 -23.62 -18.24 -7.70
C VAL A 153 -23.68 -19.09 -6.44
N SER A 154 -23.95 -20.37 -6.59
CA SER A 154 -23.93 -21.33 -5.48
C SER A 154 -22.51 -21.74 -5.12
N THR A 155 -22.30 -22.20 -3.90
CA THR A 155 -20.96 -22.64 -3.41
C THR A 155 -20.39 -23.80 -4.26
N GLY A 156 -21.23 -24.65 -4.81
CA GLY A 156 -20.81 -25.78 -5.66
C GLY A 156 -20.33 -25.38 -7.06
N GLU A 157 -20.63 -24.14 -7.48
CA GLU A 157 -20.22 -23.58 -8.79
C GLU A 157 -18.94 -22.76 -8.74
N LEU A 158 -18.45 -22.46 -7.53
CA LEU A 158 -17.31 -21.55 -7.34
C LEU A 158 -16.07 -22.01 -8.11
N PRO A 159 -15.35 -21.09 -8.77
CA PRO A 159 -14.08 -21.40 -9.41
C PRO A 159 -13.05 -21.80 -8.35
N LYS A 160 -12.20 -22.78 -8.66
CA LYS A 160 -11.09 -23.21 -7.79
C LYS A 160 -9.78 -22.55 -8.17
N GLU A 161 -9.67 -22.11 -9.42
CA GLU A 161 -8.53 -21.38 -9.94
C GLU A 161 -9.00 -20.32 -10.95
N TYR A 162 -8.13 -19.37 -11.31
CA TYR A 162 -8.48 -18.27 -12.22
C TYR A 162 -9.00 -18.75 -13.59
N PHE A 163 -8.43 -19.84 -14.13
CA PHE A 163 -8.85 -20.36 -15.43
C PHE A 163 -10.24 -21.00 -15.44
N ASP A 164 -10.79 -21.36 -14.27
CA ASP A 164 -12.19 -21.80 -14.16
C ASP A 164 -13.19 -20.70 -14.49
N LEU A 165 -12.79 -19.42 -14.39
CA LEU A 165 -13.58 -18.27 -14.82
C LEU A 165 -13.77 -18.21 -16.36
N LEU A 166 -13.00 -19.00 -17.11
CA LEU A 166 -13.11 -19.09 -18.57
C LEU A 166 -14.08 -20.17 -19.04
N GLN A 167 -14.74 -20.89 -18.12
CA GLN A 167 -15.73 -21.91 -18.48
C GLN A 167 -16.99 -21.25 -19.08
N PRO A 168 -17.65 -21.88 -20.05
CA PRO A 168 -18.80 -21.30 -20.79
C PRO A 168 -19.96 -20.81 -19.91
N ARG A 169 -20.15 -21.39 -18.73
CA ARG A 169 -21.19 -20.99 -17.77
C ARG A 169 -21.04 -19.54 -17.25
N TRP A 170 -19.86 -18.95 -17.39
CA TRP A 170 -19.57 -17.59 -16.94
C TRP A 170 -19.74 -16.54 -18.05
N LYS A 171 -20.04 -16.95 -19.28
CA LYS A 171 -20.18 -16.03 -20.42
C LYS A 171 -21.26 -14.98 -20.14
N GLY A 172 -20.90 -13.70 -20.31
CA GLY A 172 -21.75 -12.54 -20.04
C GLY A 172 -22.04 -12.27 -18.56
N ARG A 173 -21.43 -13.03 -17.62
CA ARG A 173 -21.71 -12.94 -16.18
C ARG A 173 -20.56 -12.34 -15.37
N LEU A 174 -19.44 -12.04 -15.99
CA LEU A 174 -18.23 -11.54 -15.34
C LEU A 174 -18.12 -10.02 -15.43
N GLY A 175 -17.49 -9.41 -14.43
CA GLY A 175 -17.10 -8.00 -14.43
C GLY A 175 -15.62 -7.82 -14.03
N LEU A 176 -14.98 -6.78 -14.58
CA LEU A 176 -13.59 -6.43 -14.30
C LEU A 176 -13.40 -4.92 -14.42
N ASP A 177 -12.51 -4.35 -13.63
CA ASP A 177 -12.09 -2.96 -13.76
C ASP A 177 -11.23 -2.77 -15.01
N SER A 178 -11.67 -1.87 -15.90
CA SER A 178 -10.97 -1.58 -17.16
C SER A 178 -9.59 -0.93 -16.97
N SER A 179 -9.25 -0.51 -15.76
CA SER A 179 -7.97 0.12 -15.38
C SER A 179 -7.10 -0.74 -14.47
N ASP A 180 -7.34 -2.05 -14.39
CA ASP A 180 -6.70 -2.94 -13.42
C ASP A 180 -5.30 -3.42 -13.84
N LEU A 181 -4.47 -2.46 -14.23
CA LEU A 181 -3.14 -2.70 -14.80
C LEU A 181 -2.18 -3.33 -13.79
N GLU A 182 -2.25 -2.89 -12.53
CA GLU A 182 -1.38 -3.38 -11.45
C GLU A 182 -1.58 -4.87 -11.20
N TRP A 183 -2.84 -5.30 -11.13
CA TRP A 183 -3.18 -6.71 -10.98
C TRP A 183 -2.65 -7.56 -12.15
N TYR A 184 -2.93 -7.12 -13.36
CA TYR A 184 -2.48 -7.83 -14.56
C TYR A 184 -0.95 -7.94 -14.65
N ALA A 185 -0.24 -6.84 -14.40
CA ALA A 185 1.22 -6.83 -14.43
C ALA A 185 1.84 -7.78 -13.42
N ASN A 186 1.28 -7.85 -12.22
CA ASN A 186 1.73 -8.78 -11.20
C ASN A 186 1.39 -10.23 -11.52
N LEU A 187 0.21 -10.52 -12.07
CA LEU A 187 -0.08 -11.85 -12.61
C LEU A 187 0.88 -12.23 -13.73
N ARG A 188 1.17 -11.30 -14.65
CA ARG A 188 2.13 -11.51 -15.73
C ARG A 188 3.55 -11.81 -15.21
N LYS A 189 3.97 -11.14 -14.15
CA LYS A 189 5.24 -11.43 -13.47
C LYS A 189 5.26 -12.83 -12.87
N ILE A 190 4.16 -13.27 -12.24
CA ILE A 190 4.08 -14.54 -11.52
C ILE A 190 3.84 -15.73 -12.47
N TRP A 191 2.96 -15.59 -13.46
CA TRP A 191 2.58 -16.66 -14.36
C TRP A 191 3.42 -16.75 -15.65
N GLY A 192 4.14 -15.67 -15.97
CA GLY A 192 4.73 -15.46 -17.28
C GLY A 192 3.76 -14.77 -18.26
N SER A 193 4.34 -14.07 -19.24
CA SER A 193 3.57 -13.24 -20.18
C SER A 193 2.53 -14.02 -20.95
N GLU A 194 2.90 -15.18 -21.51
CA GLU A 194 2.01 -15.99 -22.34
C GLU A 194 0.74 -16.46 -21.61
N LYS A 195 0.92 -16.99 -20.38
CA LYS A 195 -0.21 -17.46 -19.56
C LYS A 195 -1.14 -16.30 -19.16
N ALA A 196 -0.59 -15.15 -18.78
CA ALA A 196 -1.37 -13.98 -18.41
C ALA A 196 -2.15 -13.41 -19.61
N GLN A 197 -1.53 -13.35 -20.79
CA GLN A 197 -2.19 -12.91 -22.03
C GLN A 197 -3.33 -13.85 -22.44
N LYS A 198 -3.11 -15.16 -22.41
CA LYS A 198 -4.15 -16.18 -22.66
C LYS A 198 -5.33 -16.02 -21.72
N PHE A 199 -5.07 -15.69 -20.45
CA PHE A 199 -6.13 -15.47 -19.48
C PHE A 199 -6.97 -14.23 -19.85
N LEU A 200 -6.35 -13.07 -20.18
CA LEU A 200 -7.08 -11.88 -20.63
C LEU A 200 -7.89 -12.13 -21.90
N GLN A 201 -7.32 -12.83 -22.89
CA GLN A 201 -8.04 -13.22 -24.11
C GLN A 201 -9.24 -14.12 -23.80
N GLY A 202 -9.07 -15.05 -22.87
CA GLY A 202 -10.15 -15.89 -22.36
C GLY A 202 -11.26 -15.08 -21.69
N LEU A 203 -10.92 -14.09 -20.86
CA LEU A 203 -11.89 -13.18 -20.24
C LEU A 203 -12.66 -12.37 -21.30
N ARG A 204 -11.98 -11.88 -22.34
CA ARG A 204 -12.64 -11.22 -23.47
C ARG A 204 -13.64 -12.15 -24.17
N ALA A 205 -13.27 -13.41 -24.41
CA ALA A 205 -14.15 -14.40 -24.99
C ALA A 205 -15.39 -14.73 -24.13
N GLN A 206 -15.30 -14.49 -22.81
CA GLN A 206 -16.43 -14.55 -21.87
C GLN A 206 -17.38 -13.34 -21.97
N GLU A 207 -17.15 -12.38 -22.89
CA GLU A 207 -17.95 -11.16 -23.00
C GLU A 207 -18.01 -10.40 -21.68
N ILE A 208 -16.83 -10.28 -21.01
CA ILE A 208 -16.70 -9.66 -19.70
C ILE A 208 -17.14 -8.20 -19.72
N ARG A 209 -17.92 -7.78 -18.74
CA ARG A 209 -18.31 -6.38 -18.56
C ARG A 209 -17.16 -5.57 -17.98
N LEU A 210 -16.62 -4.65 -18.76
CA LEU A 210 -15.55 -3.76 -18.37
C LEU A 210 -16.11 -2.42 -17.90
N VAL A 211 -15.78 -2.03 -16.66
CA VAL A 211 -16.25 -0.79 -16.03
C VAL A 211 -15.09 -0.17 -15.27
N GLN A 212 -14.91 1.14 -15.37
CA GLN A 212 -13.92 1.84 -14.59
C GLN A 212 -14.42 2.12 -13.17
N GLY A 213 -13.72 1.61 -12.16
CA GLY A 213 -13.99 1.87 -10.74
C GLY A 213 -14.61 0.70 -10.00
N ARG A 214 -13.86 0.15 -9.04
CA ARG A 214 -14.27 -1.01 -8.24
C ARG A 214 -15.52 -0.78 -7.38
N SER A 215 -15.75 0.45 -6.90
CA SER A 215 -16.97 0.77 -6.14
C SER A 215 -18.23 0.62 -7.00
N LEU A 216 -18.19 1.09 -8.27
CA LEU A 216 -19.29 0.91 -9.21
C LEU A 216 -19.48 -0.57 -9.53
N LEU A 217 -18.41 -1.31 -9.81
CA LEU A 217 -18.48 -2.76 -10.03
C LEU A 217 -19.09 -3.50 -8.83
N THR A 218 -18.73 -3.13 -7.61
CA THR A 218 -19.31 -3.73 -6.38
C THR A 218 -20.82 -3.48 -6.30
N ASN A 219 -21.28 -2.28 -6.70
CA ASN A 219 -22.71 -1.98 -6.77
C ASN A 219 -23.43 -2.82 -7.83
N LEU A 220 -22.86 -2.96 -9.04
CA LEU A 220 -23.41 -3.80 -10.10
C LEU A 220 -23.47 -5.28 -9.69
N LEU A 221 -22.45 -5.77 -8.99
CA LEU A 221 -22.47 -7.12 -8.41
C LEU A 221 -23.57 -7.26 -7.37
N SER A 222 -23.69 -6.30 -6.43
CA SER A 222 -24.71 -6.30 -5.37
C SER A 222 -26.11 -6.27 -5.94
N GLY A 223 -26.32 -5.54 -7.04
CA GLY A 223 -27.59 -5.47 -7.79
C GLY A 223 -27.87 -6.67 -8.68
N GLY A 224 -26.92 -7.59 -8.83
CA GLY A 224 -27.11 -8.80 -9.66
C GLY A 224 -26.90 -8.58 -11.18
N GLU A 225 -26.36 -7.44 -11.59
CA GLU A 225 -26.07 -7.16 -13.02
C GLU A 225 -24.85 -7.93 -13.55
N VAL A 226 -23.98 -8.38 -12.68
CA VAL A 226 -22.91 -9.34 -12.90
C VAL A 226 -22.93 -10.38 -11.78
N ALA A 227 -22.47 -11.59 -12.07
CA ALA A 227 -22.47 -12.65 -11.06
C ALA A 227 -21.13 -12.74 -10.31
N ILE A 228 -20.03 -12.43 -10.99
CA ILE A 228 -18.67 -12.50 -10.45
C ILE A 228 -17.87 -11.27 -10.90
N LEU A 229 -17.15 -10.66 -9.98
CA LEU A 229 -16.02 -9.77 -10.29
C LEU A 229 -14.74 -10.59 -10.27
N VAL A 230 -14.00 -10.56 -11.37
CA VAL A 230 -12.73 -11.28 -11.49
C VAL A 230 -11.70 -10.76 -10.52
N ASN A 231 -11.80 -9.49 -10.17
CA ASN A 231 -10.90 -8.80 -9.25
C ASN A 231 -11.62 -7.66 -8.54
N ASN A 232 -11.55 -7.64 -7.20
CA ASN A 232 -12.07 -6.56 -6.38
C ASN A 232 -11.21 -6.43 -5.11
N PHE A 233 -11.16 -5.26 -4.51
CA PHE A 233 -10.51 -5.10 -3.23
C PHE A 233 -11.32 -5.76 -2.09
N LEU A 234 -10.65 -6.52 -1.22
CA LEU A 234 -11.27 -7.21 -0.10
C LEU A 234 -12.08 -6.25 0.81
N GLN A 235 -11.56 -5.03 1.06
CA GLN A 235 -12.28 -4.03 1.85
C GLN A 235 -13.63 -3.62 1.24
N ASN A 236 -13.75 -3.57 -0.10
CA ASN A 236 -15.03 -3.25 -0.74
C ASN A 236 -16.07 -4.34 -0.49
N VAL A 237 -15.61 -5.60 -0.47
CA VAL A 237 -16.48 -6.74 -0.19
C VAL A 237 -16.93 -6.72 1.26
N ILE A 238 -16.01 -6.50 2.20
CA ILE A 238 -16.32 -6.39 3.64
C ILE A 238 -17.34 -5.28 3.88
N GLU A 239 -17.12 -4.11 3.26
CA GLU A 239 -18.04 -2.97 3.37
C GLU A 239 -19.44 -3.30 2.80
N ALA A 240 -19.49 -3.91 1.60
CA ALA A 240 -20.74 -4.31 0.97
C ALA A 240 -21.53 -5.34 1.81
N LYS A 241 -20.84 -6.34 2.35
CA LYS A 241 -21.43 -7.32 3.29
C LYS A 241 -21.99 -6.65 4.53
N ARG A 242 -21.27 -5.70 5.12
CA ARG A 242 -21.72 -4.95 6.30
C ARG A 242 -23.00 -4.13 6.00
N LYS A 243 -23.16 -3.68 4.75
CA LYS A 243 -24.38 -2.99 4.27
C LYS A 243 -25.52 -3.95 3.88
N GLY A 244 -25.33 -5.25 4.06
CA GLY A 244 -26.36 -6.26 3.76
C GLY A 244 -26.41 -6.71 2.31
N SER A 245 -25.41 -6.37 1.47
CA SER A 245 -25.35 -6.85 0.09
C SER A 245 -25.11 -8.38 0.04
N PRO A 246 -25.74 -9.10 -0.91
CA PRO A 246 -25.58 -10.54 -1.08
C PRO A 246 -24.27 -10.87 -1.81
N VAL A 247 -23.16 -10.47 -1.23
CA VAL A 247 -21.83 -10.67 -1.84
C VAL A 247 -20.90 -11.44 -0.91
N GLU A 248 -20.00 -12.22 -1.52
CA GLU A 248 -18.96 -12.96 -0.81
C GLU A 248 -17.69 -12.96 -1.66
N PHE A 249 -16.55 -13.24 -1.06
CA PHE A 249 -15.28 -13.32 -1.76
C PHE A 249 -14.74 -14.73 -1.83
N LEU A 250 -13.86 -14.91 -2.80
CA LEU A 250 -13.06 -16.13 -2.99
C LEU A 250 -11.61 -15.71 -3.25
N ALA A 251 -10.70 -16.20 -2.43
CA ALA A 251 -9.27 -15.98 -2.61
C ALA A 251 -8.70 -17.06 -3.54
N LEU A 252 -8.32 -16.69 -4.75
CA LEU A 252 -7.65 -17.58 -5.70
C LEU A 252 -6.14 -17.31 -5.71
N ASP A 253 -5.32 -18.35 -5.85
CA ASP A 253 -3.85 -18.23 -5.88
C ASP A 253 -3.35 -17.76 -7.26
N PRO A 254 -2.54 -16.69 -7.30
CA PRO A 254 -2.14 -15.79 -6.23
C PRO A 254 -3.14 -14.68 -5.95
N VAL A 255 -3.30 -14.29 -4.69
CA VAL A 255 -3.93 -13.01 -4.35
C VAL A 255 -2.87 -11.92 -4.49
N ILE A 256 -3.04 -10.99 -5.42
CA ILE A 256 -2.19 -9.81 -5.50
C ILE A 256 -2.68 -8.81 -4.45
N SER A 257 -1.75 -8.26 -3.66
CA SER A 257 -2.09 -7.24 -2.65
C SER A 257 -1.49 -5.90 -3.05
N ALA A 258 -2.36 -4.99 -3.51
CA ALA A 258 -1.96 -3.65 -3.92
C ALA A 258 -1.41 -2.86 -2.72
N ALA A 259 -0.32 -2.13 -2.94
CA ALA A 259 0.30 -1.31 -1.91
C ALA A 259 -0.23 0.11 -1.95
N GLY A 260 -0.71 0.61 -0.81
CA GLY A 260 -0.95 2.04 -0.59
C GLY A 260 0.38 2.72 -0.24
N LEU A 261 1.12 3.18 -1.26
CA LEU A 261 2.39 3.88 -1.08
C LEU A 261 2.17 5.17 -0.30
N VAL A 262 2.96 5.40 0.74
CA VAL A 262 3.03 6.67 1.48
C VAL A 262 4.45 7.23 1.41
N ALA A 263 4.56 8.54 1.12
CA ALA A 263 5.85 9.20 0.94
C ALA A 263 5.79 10.68 1.31
N ILE A 264 6.93 11.23 1.73
CA ILE A 264 7.10 12.65 2.06
C ILE A 264 7.55 13.40 0.81
N ASN A 265 6.94 14.55 0.55
CA ASN A 265 7.42 15.48 -0.47
C ASN A 265 8.87 15.92 -0.20
N LYS A 266 9.72 15.86 -1.22
CA LYS A 266 11.11 16.33 -1.12
C LYS A 266 11.22 17.79 -0.71
N SER A 267 10.23 18.59 -1.12
CA SER A 267 10.12 20.02 -0.82
C SER A 267 8.93 20.32 0.11
N ALA A 268 8.64 19.40 1.04
CA ALA A 268 7.51 19.55 1.98
C ALA A 268 7.59 20.89 2.71
N PRO A 269 6.50 21.70 2.72
CA PRO A 269 6.42 22.93 3.52
C PRO A 269 6.60 22.65 5.02
N HIS A 270 6.13 21.49 5.50
CA HIS A 270 6.15 21.09 6.90
C HIS A 270 6.86 19.73 7.09
N PRO A 271 8.21 19.67 6.86
CA PRO A 271 8.94 18.39 6.77
C PRO A 271 8.95 17.59 8.08
N ASN A 272 8.88 18.24 9.24
CA ASN A 272 8.85 17.54 10.53
C ASN A 272 7.44 17.02 10.85
N ALA A 273 6.39 17.77 10.54
CA ALA A 273 5.01 17.29 10.62
C ALA A 273 4.78 16.08 9.67
N ALA A 274 5.38 16.12 8.47
CA ALA A 274 5.37 15.01 7.53
C ALA A 274 6.04 13.75 8.12
N ARG A 275 7.22 13.88 8.72
CA ARG A 275 7.92 12.76 9.39
C ARG A 275 7.10 12.21 10.56
N LEU A 276 6.52 13.09 11.37
CA LEU A 276 5.69 12.71 12.51
C LEU A 276 4.43 11.96 12.05
N PHE A 277 3.84 12.36 10.91
CA PHE A 277 2.73 11.62 10.30
C PHE A 277 3.16 10.23 9.83
N ILE A 278 4.31 10.10 9.17
CA ILE A 278 4.83 8.78 8.73
C ILE A 278 5.08 7.88 9.94
N ASP A 279 5.71 8.40 11.00
CA ASP A 279 5.95 7.64 12.23
C ASP A 279 4.63 7.18 12.86
N PHE A 280 3.62 8.04 12.91
CA PHE A 280 2.28 7.70 13.39
C PHE A 280 1.60 6.67 12.50
N ALA A 281 1.54 6.89 11.18
CA ALA A 281 0.84 6.02 10.25
C ALA A 281 1.44 4.59 10.19
N LEU A 282 2.76 4.47 10.35
CA LEU A 282 3.46 3.18 10.38
C LEU A 282 3.52 2.56 11.78
N SER A 283 3.18 3.29 12.85
CA SER A 283 3.12 2.74 14.20
C SER A 283 2.04 1.67 14.35
N LYS A 284 2.13 0.86 15.42
CA LYS A 284 1.07 -0.11 15.72
C LYS A 284 -0.29 0.58 15.87
N GLU A 285 -0.35 1.70 16.58
CA GLU A 285 -1.57 2.50 16.77
C GLU A 285 -2.17 2.97 15.43
N GLY A 286 -1.35 3.54 14.54
CA GLY A 286 -1.80 3.97 13.22
C GLY A 286 -2.28 2.80 12.35
N GLN A 287 -1.60 1.66 12.42
CA GLN A 287 -1.96 0.46 11.68
C GLN A 287 -3.25 -0.20 12.21
N GLU A 288 -3.52 -0.13 13.53
CA GLU A 288 -4.80 -0.55 14.11
C GLU A 288 -5.97 0.34 13.65
N LEU A 289 -5.74 1.63 13.44
CA LEU A 289 -6.72 2.54 12.83
C LEU A 289 -6.98 2.19 11.35
N ILE A 290 -5.93 1.87 10.61
CA ILE A 290 -6.05 1.44 9.20
C ILE A 290 -6.89 0.18 9.09
N VAL A 291 -6.65 -0.81 9.93
CA VAL A 291 -7.45 -2.07 9.94
C VAL A 291 -8.92 -1.79 10.23
N LYS A 292 -9.26 -0.79 11.05
CA LYS A 292 -10.66 -0.36 11.28
C LYS A 292 -11.33 0.24 10.04
N THR A 293 -10.58 0.61 9.01
CA THR A 293 -11.11 1.03 7.70
C THR A 293 -11.21 -0.16 6.71
N ASP A 294 -11.19 -1.38 7.20
CA ASP A 294 -11.19 -2.64 6.43
C ASP A 294 -9.97 -2.84 5.50
N ARG A 295 -8.98 -1.96 5.57
CA ARG A 295 -7.70 -2.14 4.87
C ARG A 295 -6.79 -3.06 5.65
N SER A 296 -5.89 -3.70 4.95
CA SER A 296 -4.97 -4.65 5.58
C SER A 296 -3.66 -4.00 5.98
N SER A 297 -3.16 -4.37 7.15
CA SER A 297 -1.81 -4.07 7.62
C SER A 297 -0.87 -5.23 7.27
N VAL A 298 0.39 -4.91 7.00
CA VAL A 298 1.46 -5.92 6.86
C VAL A 298 2.25 -6.15 8.15
N ARG A 299 1.94 -5.40 9.22
CA ARG A 299 2.51 -5.63 10.55
C ARG A 299 1.91 -6.88 11.17
N LYS A 300 2.75 -7.73 11.75
CA LYS A 300 2.34 -8.99 12.39
C LYS A 300 1.74 -8.80 13.80
N ASP A 301 1.96 -7.63 14.39
CA ASP A 301 1.54 -7.30 15.75
C ASP A 301 0.21 -6.52 15.82
N VAL A 302 -0.50 -6.44 14.68
CA VAL A 302 -1.84 -5.82 14.55
C VAL A 302 -2.90 -6.90 14.46
N THR A 303 -3.93 -6.81 15.29
CA THR A 303 -5.04 -7.77 15.37
C THR A 303 -6.26 -7.34 14.53
N GLY A 304 -7.14 -8.29 14.19
CA GLY A 304 -8.34 -8.01 13.39
C GLY A 304 -8.04 -7.67 11.93
N ASN A 305 -6.88 -8.08 11.45
CA ASN A 305 -6.40 -7.76 10.11
C ASN A 305 -7.21 -8.52 9.05
N PRO A 306 -7.77 -7.85 8.01
CA PRO A 306 -8.45 -8.54 6.92
C PRO A 306 -7.62 -9.60 6.21
N LEU A 307 -6.28 -9.53 6.25
CA LEU A 307 -5.39 -10.59 5.73
C LEU A 307 -5.64 -11.96 6.41
N ASP A 308 -6.11 -11.97 7.65
CA ASP A 308 -6.41 -13.22 8.36
C ASP A 308 -7.55 -14.01 7.70
N LEU A 309 -8.44 -13.34 6.94
CA LEU A 309 -9.52 -13.98 6.20
C LEU A 309 -9.03 -14.77 4.98
N ILE A 310 -7.81 -14.52 4.51
CA ILE A 310 -7.21 -15.13 3.31
C ILE A 310 -5.86 -15.79 3.59
N LYS A 311 -5.56 -16.09 4.85
CA LYS A 311 -4.26 -16.65 5.30
C LYS A 311 -3.87 -17.98 4.67
N ASN A 312 -4.85 -18.71 4.11
CA ASN A 312 -4.64 -20.05 3.50
C ASN A 312 -4.23 -19.98 2.03
N VAL A 313 -4.11 -18.76 1.46
CA VAL A 313 -3.74 -18.54 0.06
C VAL A 313 -2.48 -17.67 0.00
N ARG A 314 -1.66 -17.88 -1.03
CA ARG A 314 -0.48 -17.05 -1.24
C ARG A 314 -0.90 -15.61 -1.56
N VAL A 315 -0.57 -14.70 -0.64
CA VAL A 315 -0.72 -13.25 -0.86
C VAL A 315 0.62 -12.70 -1.35
N ALA A 316 0.64 -12.24 -2.59
CA ALA A 316 1.82 -11.64 -3.21
C ALA A 316 1.74 -10.11 -3.12
N PRO A 317 2.74 -9.44 -2.52
CA PRO A 317 2.79 -7.97 -2.57
C PRO A 317 2.92 -7.52 -4.02
N SER A 318 2.22 -6.44 -4.36
CA SER A 318 2.39 -5.81 -5.67
C SER A 318 3.80 -5.26 -5.82
N ASP A 319 4.44 -5.59 -6.93
CA ASP A 319 5.71 -4.99 -7.32
C ASP A 319 5.45 -3.66 -8.04
N LEU A 320 5.56 -2.57 -7.31
CA LEU A 320 5.34 -1.23 -7.83
C LEU A 320 6.34 -0.85 -8.93
N SER A 321 7.54 -1.46 -8.96
CA SER A 321 8.56 -1.18 -9.97
C SER A 321 8.13 -1.58 -11.40
N LEU A 322 7.12 -2.43 -11.53
CA LEU A 322 6.48 -2.75 -12.82
C LEU A 322 5.81 -1.52 -13.46
N GLY A 323 5.54 -0.48 -12.69
CA GLY A 323 5.05 0.81 -13.18
C GLY A 323 6.00 1.51 -14.17
N LYS A 324 7.28 1.14 -14.22
CA LYS A 324 8.24 1.59 -15.25
C LYS A 324 7.76 1.25 -16.67
N ASP A 325 7.07 0.14 -16.80
CA ASP A 325 6.51 -0.37 -18.05
C ASP A 325 5.03 0.02 -18.25
N TYR A 326 4.53 1.01 -17.51
CA TYR A 326 3.11 1.38 -17.47
C TYR A 326 2.46 1.46 -18.86
N ILE A 327 3.07 2.18 -19.80
CA ILE A 327 2.53 2.37 -21.15
C ILE A 327 2.39 1.01 -21.86
N ARG A 328 3.43 0.19 -21.86
CA ARG A 328 3.43 -1.14 -22.48
C ARG A 328 2.37 -2.05 -21.85
N ILE A 329 2.30 -2.08 -20.51
CA ILE A 329 1.33 -2.90 -19.76
C ILE A 329 -0.09 -2.45 -20.05
N ARG A 330 -0.34 -1.14 -20.09
CA ARG A 330 -1.65 -0.56 -20.44
C ARG A 330 -2.09 -0.96 -21.84
N ASP A 331 -1.20 -0.80 -22.82
CA ASP A 331 -1.52 -1.09 -24.23
C ASP A 331 -1.78 -2.58 -24.44
N GLU A 332 -0.98 -3.45 -23.80
CA GLU A 332 -1.16 -4.90 -23.79
C GLU A 332 -2.49 -5.30 -23.14
N TYR A 333 -2.80 -4.75 -21.94
CA TYR A 333 -4.05 -5.01 -21.23
C TYR A 333 -5.27 -4.64 -22.07
N ARG A 334 -5.26 -3.44 -22.67
CA ARG A 334 -6.33 -2.97 -23.55
C ARG A 334 -6.49 -3.84 -24.79
N GLN A 335 -5.39 -4.16 -25.46
CA GLN A 335 -5.37 -5.00 -26.65
C GLN A 335 -6.03 -6.36 -26.38
N PHE A 336 -5.63 -7.05 -25.31
CA PHE A 336 -6.12 -8.40 -25.03
C PHE A 336 -7.56 -8.41 -24.50
N LEU A 337 -7.99 -7.40 -23.78
CA LEU A 337 -9.39 -7.25 -23.36
C LEU A 337 -10.30 -6.64 -24.44
N GLY A 338 -9.74 -6.09 -25.52
CA GLY A 338 -10.52 -5.46 -26.59
C GLY A 338 -11.11 -4.10 -26.18
N VAL A 339 -10.44 -3.36 -25.30
CA VAL A 339 -10.84 -1.99 -24.94
C VAL A 339 -10.35 -1.04 -26.03
N SER A 340 -11.27 -0.32 -26.69
CA SER A 340 -10.92 0.74 -27.65
C SER A 340 -10.13 1.86 -26.96
N GLN A 341 -9.27 2.55 -27.73
CA GLN A 341 -8.47 3.67 -27.23
C GLN A 341 -9.32 4.85 -26.78
#